data_605303195362a71016d6d50f98fcf60f
#
_entry.id   605303195362a71016d6d50f98fcf60f
#
_cell.length_a   1.000
_cell.length_b   1.000
_cell.length_c   1.000
_cell.angle_alpha   90.00
_cell.angle_beta   90.00
_cell.angle_gamma   90.00
#
_symmetry.space_group_name_H-M   'P 1'
#
loop_
_entity.id
_entity.type
_entity.pdbx_description
1 polymer ?
#
loop_
_entity_poly.entity_id
_entity_poly.type
_entity_poly.pdbx_seq_one_letter_code
_entity_poly.pdbx_strand_id
1 'polypeptide(L)'
;LNEETKQHSWLEIGAWNHFFQICLEDKEVLHPQNEEIPKMLEWFELTLKQKEIPTQRIRAYEIGADRWIDIVSDQLGEEGTAGSMTLYLDEKTLREDAPEREKTRNYTFDPATPVESIGGEALLHTMPQIGSHLQPEPDYREDVLSFVSEPLEETFTLNGKASVRLFVESDCEDTAFTAKIM
;
A
#
# COMPACT_ATOMS: atom_id res chain seq x y z
N LEU A 1 -7.58 -6.85 19.05
CA LEU A 1 -8.33 -8.11 19.16
C LEU A 1 -7.49 -9.12 19.92
N ASN A 2 -8.11 -9.92 20.80
CA ASN A 2 -7.44 -11.07 21.43
C ASN A 2 -7.34 -12.21 20.42
N GLU A 3 -6.52 -13.23 20.71
CA GLU A 3 -6.26 -14.33 19.77
C GLU A 3 -7.52 -15.13 19.43
N GLU A 4 -8.39 -15.37 20.41
CA GLU A 4 -9.67 -16.05 20.19
C GLU A 4 -10.55 -15.28 19.19
N THR A 5 -10.67 -13.96 19.36
CA THR A 5 -11.44 -13.13 18.43
C THR A 5 -10.83 -13.14 17.03
N LYS A 6 -9.50 -13.09 16.91
CA LYS A 6 -8.82 -13.15 15.61
C LYS A 6 -9.13 -14.44 14.85
N GLN A 7 -9.11 -15.59 15.57
CA GLN A 7 -9.41 -16.91 14.98
C GLN A 7 -10.82 -17.06 14.41
N HIS A 8 -11.72 -16.15 14.78
CA HIS A 8 -13.12 -16.18 14.37
C HIS A 8 -13.54 -14.91 13.63
N SER A 9 -12.58 -14.16 13.07
CA SER A 9 -12.85 -12.93 12.35
C SER A 9 -12.61 -13.08 10.86
N TRP A 10 -13.43 -12.41 10.07
CA TRP A 10 -13.20 -12.24 8.64
C TRP A 10 -12.66 -10.86 8.37
N LEU A 11 -11.65 -10.79 7.53
CA LEU A 11 -11.02 -9.55 7.07
C LEU A 11 -10.90 -9.58 5.55
N GLU A 12 -11.42 -8.57 4.91
CA GLU A 12 -11.23 -8.37 3.47
C GLU A 12 -10.60 -7.00 3.22
N ILE A 13 -9.50 -6.98 2.49
CA ILE A 13 -8.78 -5.77 2.10
C ILE A 13 -8.89 -5.65 0.58
N GLY A 14 -9.69 -4.69 0.12
CA GLY A 14 -9.96 -4.49 -1.30
C GLY A 14 -9.42 -3.16 -1.83
N ALA A 15 -9.44 -3.02 -3.15
CA ALA A 15 -9.04 -1.81 -3.86
C ALA A 15 -10.19 -0.80 -3.95
N TRP A 16 -10.79 -0.45 -2.84
CA TRP A 16 -11.91 0.48 -2.75
C TRP A 16 -11.65 1.61 -1.77
N ASN A 17 -12.39 2.69 -1.93
CA ASN A 17 -12.40 3.81 -1.01
C ASN A 17 -13.43 3.59 0.13
N HIS A 18 -13.63 4.60 0.98
CA HIS A 18 -14.60 4.57 2.07
C HIS A 18 -16.05 4.29 1.63
N PHE A 19 -16.40 4.58 0.41
CA PHE A 19 -17.74 4.34 -0.15
C PHE A 19 -17.85 3.02 -0.92
N PHE A 20 -16.89 2.13 -0.74
CA PHE A 20 -16.80 0.86 -1.46
C PHE A 20 -16.76 1.03 -2.99
N GLN A 21 -16.28 2.17 -3.45
CA GLN A 21 -16.04 2.42 -4.86
C GLN A 21 -14.62 1.97 -5.20
N ILE A 22 -14.50 1.24 -6.28
CA ILE A 22 -13.18 0.81 -6.75
C ILE A 22 -12.47 2.02 -7.34
N CYS A 23 -11.26 2.26 -6.86
CA CYS A 23 -10.41 3.37 -7.24
C CYS A 23 -9.14 2.82 -7.90
N LEU A 24 -9.29 2.29 -9.11
CA LEU A 24 -8.18 1.92 -9.99
C LEU A 24 -8.37 2.69 -11.28
N GLU A 25 -7.53 3.69 -11.49
CA GLU A 25 -7.46 4.40 -12.76
C GLU A 25 -7.07 3.40 -13.85
N ASP A 26 -7.71 3.47 -15.02
CA ASP A 26 -7.43 2.71 -16.25
C ASP A 26 -7.75 1.20 -16.23
N LYS A 27 -8.42 0.68 -15.22
CA LYS A 27 -8.86 -0.73 -15.27
C LYS A 27 -10.35 -0.85 -15.05
N GLU A 28 -11.01 -1.51 -15.99
CA GLU A 28 -12.31 -2.10 -15.74
C GLU A 28 -12.08 -3.26 -14.72
N VAL A 29 -12.34 -3.00 -13.46
CA VAL A 29 -12.19 -4.01 -12.43
C VAL A 29 -13.35 -4.97 -12.53
N LEU A 30 -13.07 -6.23 -12.78
CA LEU A 30 -14.05 -7.30 -12.91
C LEU A 30 -14.79 -7.62 -11.60
N HIS A 31 -14.50 -6.86 -10.54
CA HIS A 31 -15.11 -7.08 -9.23
C HIS A 31 -16.53 -6.51 -9.19
N PRO A 32 -17.52 -7.32 -8.83
CA PRO A 32 -18.84 -6.80 -8.55
C PRO A 32 -18.74 -5.81 -7.39
N GLN A 33 -19.06 -4.56 -7.67
CA GLN A 33 -19.34 -3.57 -6.66
C GLN A 33 -20.52 -4.09 -5.84
N ASN A 34 -20.47 -4.02 -4.52
CA ASN A 34 -21.53 -4.40 -3.58
C ASN A 34 -21.56 -5.88 -3.12
N GLU A 35 -20.45 -6.58 -3.12
CA GLU A 35 -20.35 -7.87 -2.43
C GLU A 35 -20.34 -7.73 -0.89
N GLU A 36 -20.07 -6.56 -0.35
CA GLU A 36 -19.92 -6.32 1.09
C GLU A 36 -21.23 -6.61 1.84
N ILE A 37 -22.35 -6.18 1.30
CA ILE A 37 -23.65 -6.42 1.94
C ILE A 37 -24.02 -7.90 1.93
N PRO A 38 -23.93 -8.64 0.83
CA PRO A 38 -24.10 -10.09 0.83
C PRO A 38 -23.18 -10.81 1.83
N LYS A 39 -21.90 -10.45 1.91
CA LYS A 39 -20.94 -11.05 2.84
C LYS A 39 -21.25 -10.72 4.30
N MET A 40 -21.66 -9.49 4.57
CA MET A 40 -22.13 -9.09 5.90
C MET A 40 -23.37 -9.89 6.32
N LEU A 41 -24.31 -10.09 5.40
CA LEU A 41 -25.50 -10.91 5.65
C LEU A 41 -25.14 -12.38 5.87
N GLU A 42 -24.20 -12.93 5.11
CA GLU A 42 -23.66 -14.28 5.31
C GLU A 42 -23.08 -14.43 6.72
N TRP A 43 -22.25 -13.47 7.14
CA TRP A 43 -21.69 -13.44 8.49
C TRP A 43 -22.79 -13.46 9.57
N PHE A 44 -23.79 -12.62 9.44
CA PHE A 44 -24.90 -12.57 10.41
C PHE A 44 -25.79 -13.81 10.35
N GLU A 45 -25.96 -14.41 9.19
CA GLU A 45 -26.68 -15.68 9.06
C GLU A 45 -25.96 -16.78 9.84
N LEU A 46 -24.66 -16.94 9.63
CA LEU A 46 -23.84 -17.92 10.35
C LEU A 46 -23.86 -17.67 11.86
N THR A 47 -23.56 -16.48 12.29
CA THR A 47 -23.32 -16.19 13.69
C THR A 47 -24.59 -16.03 14.51
N LEU A 48 -25.64 -15.40 13.98
CA LEU A 48 -26.86 -15.09 14.72
C LEU A 48 -27.96 -16.13 14.56
N LYS A 49 -28.10 -16.71 13.36
CA LYS A 49 -29.18 -17.69 13.11
C LYS A 49 -28.70 -19.12 13.26
N GLN A 50 -27.63 -19.49 12.58
CA GLN A 50 -27.10 -20.85 12.63
C GLN A 50 -26.27 -21.07 13.91
N LYS A 51 -25.83 -20.00 14.57
CA LYS A 51 -24.98 -20.03 15.76
C LYS A 51 -23.69 -20.81 15.55
N GLU A 52 -23.19 -20.77 14.32
CA GLU A 52 -21.89 -21.32 13.99
C GLU A 52 -20.79 -20.30 14.34
N ILE A 53 -19.65 -20.81 14.73
CA ILE A 53 -18.47 -19.98 14.95
C ILE A 53 -17.65 -20.07 13.68
N PRO A 54 -17.53 -18.97 12.90
CA PRO A 54 -16.76 -18.99 11.67
C PRO A 54 -15.27 -19.18 11.98
N THR A 55 -14.58 -19.85 11.09
CA THR A 55 -13.12 -19.88 11.10
C THR A 55 -12.56 -18.58 10.53
N GLN A 56 -11.36 -18.23 10.92
CA GLN A 56 -10.67 -17.04 10.40
C GLN A 56 -10.59 -17.11 8.87
N ARG A 57 -10.89 -15.97 8.24
CA ARG A 57 -10.71 -15.77 6.82
C ARG A 57 -10.09 -14.40 6.57
N ILE A 58 -9.00 -14.37 5.88
CA ILE A 58 -8.33 -13.14 5.48
C ILE A 58 -8.13 -13.18 3.98
N ARG A 59 -8.64 -12.17 3.30
CA ARG A 59 -8.51 -12.01 1.86
C ARG A 59 -7.98 -10.63 1.52
N ALA A 60 -7.11 -10.55 0.54
CA ALA A 60 -6.69 -9.29 -0.04
C ALA A 60 -6.86 -9.30 -1.57
N TYR A 61 -7.12 -8.14 -2.12
CA TYR A 61 -7.16 -7.95 -3.55
C TYR A 61 -5.77 -7.57 -4.07
N GLU A 62 -5.22 -8.40 -4.95
CA GLU A 62 -3.93 -8.17 -5.59
C GLU A 62 -4.14 -7.25 -6.80
N ILE A 63 -3.81 -5.96 -6.62
CA ILE A 63 -4.14 -4.89 -7.56
C ILE A 63 -3.56 -5.17 -8.95
N GLY A 64 -2.28 -5.52 -9.05
CA GLY A 64 -1.62 -5.75 -10.33
C GLY A 64 -2.15 -6.95 -11.11
N ALA A 65 -2.53 -8.01 -10.40
CA ALA A 65 -3.03 -9.26 -10.97
C ALA A 65 -4.55 -9.33 -11.09
N ASP A 66 -5.27 -8.33 -10.59
CA ASP A 66 -6.74 -8.21 -10.64
C ASP A 66 -7.45 -9.46 -10.10
N ARG A 67 -7.04 -9.92 -8.93
CA ARG A 67 -7.59 -11.12 -8.30
C ARG A 67 -7.61 -11.04 -6.78
N TRP A 68 -8.52 -11.82 -6.18
CA TRP A 68 -8.51 -12.05 -4.74
C TRP A 68 -7.55 -13.18 -4.36
N ILE A 69 -6.80 -12.97 -3.29
CA ILE A 69 -5.94 -13.98 -2.67
C ILE A 69 -6.37 -14.22 -1.23
N ASP A 70 -6.36 -15.47 -0.80
CA ASP A 70 -6.52 -15.82 0.61
C ASP A 70 -5.15 -15.74 1.29
N ILE A 71 -5.10 -15.02 2.40
CA ILE A 71 -3.87 -14.78 3.16
C ILE A 71 -3.90 -15.66 4.42
N VAL A 72 -2.85 -16.41 4.64
CA VAL A 72 -2.67 -17.16 5.88
C VAL A 72 -2.23 -16.19 6.98
N SER A 73 -2.84 -16.29 8.16
CA SER A 73 -2.68 -15.32 9.24
C SER A 73 -1.25 -15.14 9.75
N ASP A 74 -0.42 -16.16 9.64
CA ASP A 74 0.99 -16.12 9.99
C ASP A 74 1.86 -15.33 8.99
N GLN A 75 1.30 -15.04 7.81
CA GLN A 75 1.93 -14.20 6.78
C GLN A 75 1.63 -12.71 6.93
N LEU A 76 0.73 -12.34 7.84
CA LEU A 76 0.36 -10.95 8.09
C LEU A 76 1.30 -10.29 9.10
N GLY A 77 2.29 -9.60 8.60
CA GLY A 77 2.97 -8.56 9.36
C GLY A 77 4.12 -8.98 10.27
N GLU A 78 4.64 -10.18 10.16
CA GLU A 78 5.92 -10.51 10.77
C GLU A 78 7.08 -10.07 9.86
N GLU A 79 7.93 -9.18 10.35
CA GLU A 79 9.19 -8.85 9.70
C GLU A 79 10.02 -10.13 9.60
N GLY A 80 10.31 -10.56 8.35
CA GLY A 80 11.24 -11.65 8.10
C GLY A 80 10.65 -13.00 7.71
N THR A 81 9.34 -13.15 7.56
CA THR A 81 8.74 -14.37 7.01
C THR A 81 8.70 -14.31 5.48
N ALA A 82 9.39 -15.23 4.84
CA ALA A 82 9.38 -15.51 3.41
C ALA A 82 9.71 -14.32 2.48
N GLY A 83 10.97 -13.90 2.47
CA GLY A 83 11.50 -13.08 1.38
C GLY A 83 11.36 -11.59 1.58
N SER A 84 12.19 -10.99 2.42
CA SER A 84 12.37 -9.54 2.40
C SER A 84 13.33 -9.16 1.28
N MET A 85 12.95 -8.16 0.47
CA MET A 85 13.85 -7.52 -0.48
C MET A 85 14.35 -6.21 0.13
N THR A 86 15.65 -6.00 0.10
CA THR A 86 16.27 -4.73 0.46
C THR A 86 16.83 -4.07 -0.78
N LEU A 87 16.39 -2.84 -1.03
CA LEU A 87 16.91 -2.02 -2.12
C LEU A 87 17.60 -0.79 -1.56
N TYR A 88 18.72 -0.44 -2.12
CA TYR A 88 19.50 0.72 -1.74
C TYR A 88 19.23 1.89 -2.68
N LEU A 89 19.10 3.08 -2.09
CA LEU A 89 18.95 4.34 -2.81
C LEU A 89 20.33 4.79 -3.29
N ASP A 90 20.58 4.78 -4.59
CA ASP A 90 21.83 5.19 -5.18
C ASP A 90 21.61 6.19 -6.33
N GLU A 91 21.91 7.46 -6.11
CA GLU A 91 21.64 8.59 -7.01
C GLU A 91 20.17 8.67 -7.44
N LYS A 92 19.79 8.05 -8.53
CA LYS A 92 18.42 7.97 -9.06
C LYS A 92 17.93 6.53 -9.22
N THR A 93 18.71 5.57 -8.74
CA THR A 93 18.42 4.14 -8.94
C THR A 93 18.10 3.44 -7.63
N LEU A 94 17.30 2.39 -7.71
CA LEU A 94 17.13 1.40 -6.66
C LEU A 94 17.95 0.16 -7.03
N ARG A 95 18.81 -0.30 -6.12
CA ARG A 95 19.75 -1.41 -6.37
C ARG A 95 19.74 -2.41 -5.24
N GLU A 96 19.96 -3.67 -5.56
CA GLU A 96 20.13 -4.73 -4.55
C GLU A 96 21.48 -4.63 -3.82
N ASP A 97 22.50 -4.17 -4.53
CA ASP A 97 23.83 -3.98 -3.96
C ASP A 97 23.98 -2.62 -3.26
N ALA A 98 24.55 -2.64 -2.06
CA ALA A 98 24.85 -1.42 -1.34
C ALA A 98 25.85 -0.54 -2.13
N PRO A 99 25.66 0.79 -2.17
CA PRO A 99 26.58 1.69 -2.84
C PRO A 99 27.95 1.69 -2.13
N GLU A 100 29.04 1.72 -2.90
CA GLU A 100 30.40 1.73 -2.36
C GLU A 100 30.72 2.97 -1.52
N ARG A 101 29.99 4.06 -1.75
CA ARG A 101 30.20 5.36 -1.09
C ARG A 101 28.85 5.97 -0.75
N GLU A 102 28.82 6.67 0.37
CA GLU A 102 27.72 7.53 0.72
C GLU A 102 27.58 8.66 -0.30
N LYS A 103 26.34 8.93 -0.71
CA LYS A 103 26.00 10.01 -1.63
C LYS A 103 24.89 10.85 -1.02
N THR A 104 25.00 12.14 -1.18
CA THR A 104 24.02 13.11 -0.69
C THR A 104 23.28 13.69 -1.87
N ARG A 105 21.94 13.75 -1.77
CA ARG A 105 21.09 14.49 -2.67
C ARG A 105 20.39 15.61 -1.90
N ASN A 106 20.32 16.77 -2.52
CA ASN A 106 19.71 17.95 -1.92
C ASN A 106 18.51 18.40 -2.76
N TYR A 107 17.52 18.95 -2.10
CA TYR A 107 16.42 19.65 -2.72
C TYR A 107 15.96 20.78 -1.81
N THR A 108 15.21 21.73 -2.36
CA THR A 108 14.63 22.81 -1.59
C THR A 108 13.12 22.66 -1.62
N PHE A 109 12.54 22.53 -0.44
CA PHE A 109 11.08 22.50 -0.27
C PHE A 109 10.56 23.94 -0.23
N ASP A 110 9.53 24.23 -1.05
CA ASP A 110 8.83 25.51 -1.04
C ASP A 110 7.40 25.30 -0.47
N PRO A 111 7.10 25.80 0.73
CA PRO A 111 5.77 25.67 1.32
C PRO A 111 4.66 26.41 0.55
N ALA A 112 5.00 27.34 -0.34
CA ALA A 112 4.02 28.01 -1.20
C ALA A 112 3.54 27.13 -2.36
N THR A 113 4.33 26.11 -2.73
CA THR A 113 4.03 25.17 -3.79
C THR A 113 4.24 23.73 -3.32
N PRO A 114 3.47 23.25 -2.32
CA PRO A 114 3.67 21.93 -1.74
C PRO A 114 3.47 20.82 -2.78
N VAL A 115 4.13 19.68 -2.54
CA VAL A 115 3.91 18.48 -3.34
C VAL A 115 2.48 17.98 -3.09
N GLU A 116 1.71 17.79 -4.15
CA GLU A 116 0.35 17.28 -4.06
C GLU A 116 0.33 15.81 -3.62
N SER A 117 -0.61 15.48 -2.73
CA SER A 117 -0.92 14.10 -2.40
C SER A 117 -1.93 13.54 -3.39
N ILE A 118 -1.46 12.69 -4.29
CA ILE A 118 -2.30 12.01 -5.29
C ILE A 118 -2.62 10.61 -4.76
N GLY A 119 -3.91 10.31 -4.63
CA GLY A 119 -4.36 9.04 -4.09
C GLY A 119 -4.22 8.93 -2.56
N GLY A 120 -4.21 7.69 -2.07
CA GLY A 120 -4.02 7.37 -0.66
C GLY A 120 -5.30 7.23 0.14
N GLU A 121 -5.14 7.14 1.46
CA GLU A 121 -6.19 6.82 2.44
C GLU A 121 -6.96 8.09 2.87
N ALA A 122 -7.69 8.71 1.96
CA ALA A 122 -8.52 9.86 2.31
C ALA A 122 -9.97 9.44 2.59
N LEU A 123 -10.56 9.98 3.65
CA LEU A 123 -11.95 9.75 4.03
C LEU A 123 -12.93 10.65 3.30
N LEU A 124 -12.50 11.83 2.88
CA LEU A 124 -13.38 12.85 2.35
C LEU A 124 -13.63 12.65 0.86
N HIS A 125 -14.85 12.31 0.50
CA HIS A 125 -15.29 12.11 -0.89
C HIS A 125 -15.23 13.37 -1.78
N THR A 126 -14.97 14.51 -1.19
CA THR A 126 -14.76 15.77 -1.92
C THR A 126 -13.37 15.89 -2.54
N MET A 127 -12.46 14.98 -2.19
CA MET A 127 -11.13 14.92 -2.79
C MET A 127 -11.19 14.10 -4.07
N PRO A 128 -10.90 14.66 -5.24
CA PRO A 128 -11.09 13.99 -6.53
C PRO A 128 -10.12 12.82 -6.76
N GLN A 129 -9.12 12.65 -5.92
CA GLN A 129 -8.03 11.69 -6.11
C GLN A 129 -7.84 10.81 -4.88
N ILE A 130 -8.89 10.11 -4.47
CA ILE A 130 -8.86 9.15 -3.35
C ILE A 130 -8.59 7.75 -3.89
N GLY A 131 -7.80 6.96 -3.15
CA GLY A 131 -7.52 5.57 -3.47
C GLY A 131 -6.28 5.38 -4.34
N SER A 132 -6.29 4.40 -5.21
CA SER A 132 -5.17 4.09 -6.10
C SER A 132 -5.24 4.93 -7.37
N HIS A 133 -4.26 5.76 -7.60
CA HIS A 133 -4.15 6.63 -8.78
C HIS A 133 -2.79 6.48 -9.45
N LEU A 134 -2.75 6.74 -10.75
CA LEU A 134 -1.50 6.90 -11.46
C LEU A 134 -0.70 8.04 -10.84
N GLN A 135 0.55 7.78 -10.62
CA GLN A 135 1.47 8.76 -10.05
C GLN A 135 2.22 9.49 -11.17
N PRO A 136 2.69 10.72 -10.90
CA PRO A 136 3.55 11.42 -11.85
C PRO A 136 4.80 10.63 -12.18
N GLU A 137 5.33 10.85 -13.38
CA GLU A 137 6.59 10.26 -13.79
C GLU A 137 7.75 10.62 -12.85
N PRO A 138 8.76 9.77 -12.72
CA PRO A 138 9.97 10.11 -11.96
C PRO A 138 10.55 11.45 -12.37
N ASP A 139 11.09 12.20 -11.40
CA ASP A 139 11.68 13.52 -11.62
C ASP A 139 10.73 14.62 -12.17
N TYR A 140 9.42 14.46 -11.98
CA TYR A 140 8.45 15.49 -12.41
C TYR A 140 8.59 16.84 -11.71
N ARG A 141 9.29 16.86 -10.55
CA ARG A 141 9.63 18.07 -9.78
C ARG A 141 11.05 17.96 -9.26
N GLU A 142 11.72 19.10 -9.14
CA GLU A 142 13.07 19.16 -8.59
C GLU A 142 13.15 18.90 -7.08
N ASP A 143 12.05 19.13 -6.37
CA ASP A 143 11.91 18.88 -4.93
C ASP A 143 11.33 17.48 -4.60
N VAL A 144 11.21 16.60 -5.58
CA VAL A 144 10.84 15.19 -5.41
C VAL A 144 11.98 14.31 -5.90
N LEU A 145 12.62 13.63 -4.96
CA LEU A 145 13.72 12.73 -5.30
C LEU A 145 13.17 11.35 -5.67
N SER A 146 13.35 10.97 -6.91
CA SER A 146 12.93 9.68 -7.43
C SER A 146 14.10 8.70 -7.54
N PHE A 147 13.80 7.42 -7.25
CA PHE A 147 14.74 6.31 -7.39
C PHE A 147 14.01 5.18 -8.11
N VAL A 148 14.57 4.70 -9.20
CA VAL A 148 13.92 3.72 -10.07
C VAL A 148 14.80 2.47 -10.18
N SER A 149 14.22 1.28 -10.02
CA SER A 149 14.93 0.04 -10.28
C SER A 149 15.06 -0.23 -11.77
N GLU A 150 15.98 -1.10 -12.14
CA GLU A 150 15.90 -1.74 -13.45
C GLU A 150 14.56 -2.49 -13.58
N PRO A 151 14.05 -2.70 -14.79
CA PRO A 151 12.87 -3.52 -14.99
C PRO A 151 13.05 -4.90 -14.35
N LEU A 152 12.04 -5.32 -13.61
CA LEU A 152 12.05 -6.64 -12.99
C LEU A 152 11.92 -7.73 -14.07
N GLU A 153 12.77 -8.76 -14.00
CA GLU A 153 12.72 -9.89 -14.94
C GLU A 153 11.48 -10.78 -14.71
N GLU A 154 11.01 -10.84 -13.46
CA GLU A 154 9.85 -11.62 -13.05
C GLU A 154 8.83 -10.74 -12.31
N THR A 155 7.58 -11.17 -12.30
CA THR A 155 6.53 -10.50 -11.54
C THR A 155 6.84 -10.58 -10.04
N PHE A 156 6.83 -9.42 -9.40
CA PHE A 156 7.00 -9.29 -7.96
C PHE A 156 5.69 -8.91 -7.30
N THR A 157 5.27 -9.68 -6.29
CA THR A 157 4.09 -9.37 -5.48
C THR A 157 4.53 -8.88 -4.10
N LEU A 158 4.18 -7.63 -3.78
CA LEU A 158 4.39 -7.06 -2.47
C LEU A 158 3.20 -7.37 -1.56
N ASN A 159 3.43 -8.23 -0.58
CA ASN A 159 2.44 -8.53 0.47
C ASN A 159 3.11 -8.37 1.83
N GLY A 160 2.96 -7.21 2.45
CA GLY A 160 3.59 -6.92 3.72
C GLY A 160 3.82 -5.43 3.94
N LYS A 161 4.80 -5.11 4.76
CA LYS A 161 5.16 -3.74 5.10
C LYS A 161 6.36 -3.28 4.28
N ALA A 162 6.21 -2.14 3.62
CA ALA A 162 7.34 -1.41 3.09
C ALA A 162 7.89 -0.47 4.17
N SER A 163 9.20 -0.37 4.27
CA SER A 163 9.89 0.57 5.14
C SER A 163 11.01 1.26 4.38
N VAL A 164 11.30 2.50 4.74
CA VAL A 164 12.44 3.22 4.21
C VAL A 164 13.31 3.74 5.36
N ARG A 165 14.61 3.63 5.21
CA ARG A 165 15.58 4.21 6.15
C ARG A 165 16.34 5.31 5.44
N LEU A 166 16.20 6.53 5.95
CA LEU A 166 16.85 7.71 5.41
C LEU A 166 17.79 8.33 6.45
N PHE A 167 18.92 8.84 6.00
CA PHE A 167 19.75 9.76 6.76
C PHE A 167 19.49 11.14 6.21
N VAL A 168 18.96 12.02 7.03
CA VAL A 168 18.47 13.32 6.60
C VAL A 168 19.07 14.44 7.42
N GLU A 169 19.26 15.59 6.78
CA GLU A 169 19.64 16.85 7.39
C GLU A 169 18.73 17.94 6.83
N SER A 170 18.36 18.91 7.64
CA SER A 170 17.56 20.06 7.24
C SER A 170 18.10 21.33 7.88
N ASP A 171 18.00 22.44 7.18
CA ASP A 171 18.27 23.78 7.70
C ASP A 171 17.07 24.41 8.42
N CYS A 172 15.94 23.68 8.48
CA CYS A 172 14.73 24.06 9.20
C CYS A 172 14.68 23.41 10.58
N GLU A 173 14.08 24.11 11.55
CA GLU A 173 13.90 23.59 12.91
C GLU A 173 12.90 22.43 12.97
N ASP A 174 11.91 22.43 12.05
CA ASP A 174 10.90 21.39 11.94
C ASP A 174 10.59 21.11 10.47
N THR A 175 10.57 19.81 10.11
CA THR A 175 10.23 19.34 8.76
C THR A 175 9.79 17.90 8.80
N ALA A 176 9.09 17.46 7.75
CA ALA A 176 8.69 16.09 7.56
C ALA A 176 9.21 15.54 6.23
N PHE A 177 9.63 14.28 6.25
CA PHE A 177 9.99 13.55 5.05
C PHE A 177 8.97 12.45 4.79
N THR A 178 8.47 12.38 3.57
CA THR A 178 7.56 11.32 3.13
C THR A 178 8.24 10.50 2.05
N ALA A 179 7.96 9.20 2.05
CA ALA A 179 8.39 8.30 1.01
C ALA A 179 7.18 7.53 0.48
N LYS A 180 7.13 7.36 -0.83
CA LYS A 180 6.10 6.60 -1.52
C LYS A 180 6.77 5.52 -2.38
N ILE A 181 6.29 4.30 -2.28
CA ILE A 181 6.62 3.22 -3.21
C ILE A 181 5.54 3.17 -4.29
N MET A 182 5.95 2.97 -5.53
CA MET A 182 5.05 2.98 -6.69
C MET A 182 5.33 1.77 -7.57
#